data_9f19ac38f05dcab804eb0f8ce110563c
#
_entry.id   9f19ac38f05dcab804eb0f8ce110563c
#
_cell.length_a   1.000
_cell.length_b   1.000
_cell.length_c   1.000
_cell.angle_alpha   90.00
_cell.angle_beta   90.00
_cell.angle_gamma   90.00
#
_symmetry.space_group_name_H-M   'P 1'
#
loop_
_entity.id
_entity.type
_entity.pdbx_description
1 polymer ?
#
loop_
_entity_poly.entity_id
_entity_poly.type
_entity_poly.pdbx_seq_one_letter_code
_entity_poly.pdbx_strand_id
1 'polypeptide(L)'
;MRAVVVREVQARGVNVVTVKGDVGDPGSAEAMVKAVEQQLGPVDILINNAGITRDTTFHKMSAMQWQDVINTNLNSCFNVTRPVIDGMRNRKWGRIIQIASINGQKGQYGQANYAASKAGMHGFTISLAQESAKFGITVNTVSPGYVATEMVMAVPEDVRNKIAAQIPVGRLGEPDEIAYAVAFFVNEEARWITGANLSINGGQYMGW
;
A
#
# COMPACT_ATOMS: atom_id res chain seq x y z
N MET A 1 14.06 -6.74 -11.77
CA MET A 1 13.35 -5.71 -10.97
C MET A 1 14.22 -5.08 -9.87
N ARG A 2 14.66 -5.80 -8.80
CA ARG A 2 15.40 -5.22 -7.65
C ARG A 2 16.64 -4.38 -8.04
N ALA A 3 17.49 -4.88 -8.93
CA ALA A 3 18.71 -4.18 -9.37
C ALA A 3 18.43 -2.94 -10.23
N VAL A 4 17.32 -2.92 -10.97
CA VAL A 4 16.90 -1.77 -11.78
C VAL A 4 16.46 -0.64 -10.86
N VAL A 5 15.54 -0.91 -9.92
CA VAL A 5 15.06 0.09 -8.95
C VAL A 5 16.21 0.70 -8.15
N VAL A 6 17.15 -0.12 -7.68
CA VAL A 6 18.34 0.39 -6.94
C VAL A 6 19.12 1.37 -7.79
N ARG A 7 19.41 1.04 -9.06
CA ARG A 7 20.16 1.93 -9.96
C ARG A 7 19.43 3.24 -10.24
N GLU A 8 18.11 3.17 -10.47
CA GLU A 8 17.30 4.36 -10.73
C GLU A 8 17.24 5.30 -9.54
N VAL A 9 17.11 4.76 -8.32
CA VAL A 9 17.09 5.55 -7.09
C VAL A 9 18.48 6.14 -6.82
N GLN A 10 19.55 5.36 -6.98
CA GLN A 10 20.94 5.85 -6.84
C GLN A 10 21.28 6.95 -7.86
N ALA A 11 20.78 6.85 -9.09
CA ALA A 11 20.97 7.87 -10.11
C ALA A 11 20.36 9.23 -9.74
N ARG A 12 19.42 9.25 -8.80
CA ARG A 12 18.83 10.49 -8.22
C ARG A 12 19.64 11.06 -7.07
N GLY A 13 20.81 10.50 -6.75
CA GLY A 13 21.73 11.01 -5.73
C GLY A 13 21.29 10.70 -4.28
N VAL A 14 20.39 9.75 -4.06
CA VAL A 14 19.94 9.35 -2.72
C VAL A 14 20.50 7.98 -2.33
N ASN A 15 20.73 7.79 -1.03
CA ASN A 15 21.12 6.48 -0.51
C ASN A 15 19.96 5.49 -0.59
N VAL A 16 20.26 4.26 -1.00
CA VAL A 16 19.28 3.20 -1.06
C VAL A 16 19.85 1.90 -0.52
N VAL A 17 19.07 1.23 0.30
CA VAL A 17 19.34 -0.14 0.77
C VAL A 17 18.17 -1.05 0.40
N THR A 18 18.47 -2.31 0.21
CA THR A 18 17.43 -3.32 -0.04
C THR A 18 17.63 -4.47 0.93
N VAL A 19 16.58 -4.75 1.70
CA VAL A 19 16.54 -5.87 2.65
C VAL A 19 15.53 -6.90 2.15
N LYS A 20 15.92 -8.17 2.15
CA LYS A 20 15.00 -9.26 1.85
C LYS A 20 14.26 -9.63 3.13
N GLY A 21 12.93 -9.71 3.07
CA GLY A 21 12.09 -10.13 4.18
C GLY A 21 10.70 -10.57 3.71
N ASP A 22 10.00 -11.27 4.57
CA ASP A 22 8.58 -11.59 4.43
C ASP A 22 7.79 -10.68 5.38
N VAL A 23 7.02 -9.75 4.80
CA VAL A 23 6.19 -8.83 5.57
C VAL A 23 5.00 -9.51 6.26
N GLY A 24 4.63 -10.71 5.82
CA GLY A 24 3.59 -11.54 6.44
C GLY A 24 4.07 -12.23 7.73
N ASP A 25 5.37 -12.31 7.96
CA ASP A 25 5.97 -12.86 9.17
C ASP A 25 6.46 -11.73 10.10
N PRO A 26 5.96 -11.65 11.35
CA PRO A 26 6.31 -10.56 12.27
C PRO A 26 7.81 -10.48 12.58
N GLY A 27 8.49 -11.62 12.77
CA GLY A 27 9.91 -11.66 13.08
C GLY A 27 10.77 -11.20 11.92
N SER A 28 10.40 -11.61 10.69
CA SER A 28 11.04 -11.15 9.45
C SER A 28 10.84 -9.64 9.23
N ALA A 29 9.63 -9.13 9.47
CA ALA A 29 9.32 -7.71 9.34
C ALA A 29 10.12 -6.85 10.33
N GLU A 30 10.22 -7.27 11.61
CA GLU A 30 11.02 -6.58 12.62
C GLU A 30 12.51 -6.58 12.25
N ALA A 31 13.05 -7.73 11.85
CA ALA A 31 14.45 -7.84 11.42
C ALA A 31 14.75 -6.95 10.20
N MET A 32 13.83 -6.88 9.24
CA MET A 32 13.93 -6.04 8.06
C MET A 32 13.97 -4.55 8.43
N VAL A 33 13.06 -4.08 9.29
CA VAL A 33 13.04 -2.69 9.75
C VAL A 33 14.34 -2.35 10.48
N LYS A 34 14.77 -3.19 11.41
CA LYS A 34 16.03 -3.01 12.15
C LYS A 34 17.24 -2.91 11.22
N ALA A 35 17.31 -3.75 10.18
CA ALA A 35 18.39 -3.72 9.21
C ALA A 35 18.39 -2.42 8.37
N VAL A 36 17.22 -1.87 8.05
CA VAL A 36 17.10 -0.57 7.38
C VAL A 36 17.55 0.55 8.30
N GLU A 37 17.08 0.58 9.54
CA GLU A 37 17.43 1.63 10.51
C GLU A 37 18.93 1.65 10.85
N GLN A 38 19.57 0.50 10.90
CA GLN A 38 21.02 0.41 11.10
C GLN A 38 21.83 1.02 9.96
N GLN A 39 21.31 1.04 8.74
CA GLN A 39 22.03 1.49 7.55
C GLN A 39 21.66 2.92 7.13
N LEU A 40 20.43 3.35 7.34
CA LEU A 40 19.91 4.64 6.87
C LEU A 40 19.42 5.56 8.00
N GLY A 41 19.39 5.08 9.23
CA GLY A 41 18.77 5.79 10.34
C GLY A 41 17.29 5.49 10.51
N PRO A 42 16.64 6.16 11.47
CA PRO A 42 15.26 5.87 11.84
C PRO A 42 14.27 6.11 10.69
N VAL A 43 13.23 5.28 10.64
CA VAL A 43 12.18 5.38 9.61
C VAL A 43 11.26 6.55 9.96
N ASP A 44 11.16 7.52 9.08
CA ASP A 44 10.28 8.68 9.17
C ASP A 44 9.01 8.53 8.30
N ILE A 45 9.14 7.88 7.15
CA ILE A 45 8.04 7.62 6.22
C ILE A 45 7.94 6.13 5.95
N LEU A 46 6.76 5.55 6.17
CA LEU A 46 6.46 4.15 5.90
C LEU A 46 5.37 4.03 4.83
N ILE A 47 5.67 3.30 3.75
CA ILE A 47 4.70 2.97 2.71
C ILE A 47 4.45 1.45 2.74
N ASN A 48 3.29 1.03 3.24
CA ASN A 48 2.84 -0.36 3.20
C ASN A 48 2.23 -0.66 1.83
N ASN A 49 3.05 -1.12 0.90
CA ASN A 49 2.67 -1.37 -0.48
C ASN A 49 2.63 -2.86 -0.85
N ALA A 50 3.25 -3.73 -0.07
CA ALA A 50 3.28 -5.16 -0.34
C ALA A 50 1.87 -5.74 -0.47
N GLY A 51 1.64 -6.58 -1.50
CA GLY A 51 0.34 -7.19 -1.70
C GLY A 51 0.36 -8.26 -2.78
N ILE A 52 -0.52 -9.22 -2.62
CA ILE A 52 -0.74 -10.32 -3.55
C ILE A 52 -2.22 -10.54 -3.79
N THR A 53 -2.55 -11.25 -4.86
CA THR A 53 -3.89 -11.78 -5.14
C THR A 53 -3.85 -13.31 -5.19
N ARG A 54 -4.98 -13.96 -4.87
CA ARG A 54 -5.26 -15.37 -5.04
C ARG A 54 -6.72 -15.51 -5.45
N ASP A 55 -6.99 -15.07 -6.67
CA ASP A 55 -8.34 -14.87 -7.19
C ASP A 55 -9.03 -16.21 -7.46
N THR A 56 -10.20 -16.38 -6.88
CA THR A 56 -11.12 -17.49 -7.13
C THR A 56 -12.49 -17.20 -6.54
N THR A 57 -13.53 -17.83 -7.03
CA THR A 57 -14.85 -17.70 -6.43
C THR A 57 -14.88 -18.29 -5.01
N PHE A 58 -15.63 -17.67 -4.11
CA PHE A 58 -15.61 -17.98 -2.68
C PHE A 58 -15.82 -19.47 -2.37
N HIS A 59 -16.76 -20.15 -3.05
CA HIS A 59 -17.03 -21.58 -2.84
C HIS A 59 -15.88 -22.51 -3.27
N LYS A 60 -14.89 -22.02 -4.02
CA LYS A 60 -13.68 -22.74 -4.43
C LYS A 60 -12.43 -22.25 -3.70
N MET A 61 -12.55 -21.19 -2.90
CA MET A 61 -11.41 -20.59 -2.21
C MET A 61 -10.93 -21.50 -1.08
N SER A 62 -9.67 -21.89 -1.13
CA SER A 62 -9.06 -22.65 -0.04
C SER A 62 -8.72 -21.72 1.15
N ALA A 63 -8.64 -22.31 2.35
CA ALA A 63 -8.17 -21.59 3.53
C ALA A 63 -6.76 -21.01 3.33
N MET A 64 -5.89 -21.71 2.60
CA MET A 64 -4.54 -21.23 2.28
C MET A 64 -4.58 -19.98 1.38
N GLN A 65 -5.41 -19.96 0.32
CA GLN A 65 -5.56 -18.78 -0.54
C GLN A 65 -6.09 -17.56 0.23
N TRP A 66 -7.01 -17.79 1.17
CA TRP A 66 -7.49 -16.75 2.08
C TRP A 66 -6.36 -16.24 2.96
N GLN A 67 -5.69 -17.14 3.68
CA GLN A 67 -4.67 -16.79 4.67
C GLN A 67 -3.46 -16.10 4.05
N ASP A 68 -2.97 -16.57 2.88
CA ASP A 68 -1.87 -15.94 2.16
C ASP A 68 -2.15 -14.45 1.88
N VAL A 69 -3.36 -14.16 1.40
CA VAL A 69 -3.75 -12.79 1.06
C VAL A 69 -3.91 -11.93 2.31
N ILE A 70 -4.56 -12.44 3.35
CA ILE A 70 -4.72 -11.70 4.62
C ILE A 70 -3.36 -11.44 5.26
N ASN A 71 -2.47 -12.43 5.31
CA ASN A 71 -1.14 -12.27 5.91
C ASN A 71 -0.29 -11.24 5.15
N THR A 72 -0.24 -11.37 3.83
CA THR A 72 0.63 -10.50 3.03
C THR A 72 0.06 -9.08 2.90
N ASN A 73 -1.25 -8.92 2.75
CA ASN A 73 -1.84 -7.62 2.47
C ASN A 73 -2.21 -6.85 3.75
N LEU A 74 -2.80 -7.52 4.75
CA LEU A 74 -3.35 -6.85 5.93
C LEU A 74 -2.46 -7.00 7.17
N ASN A 75 -2.08 -8.23 7.54
CA ASN A 75 -1.25 -8.45 8.71
C ASN A 75 0.13 -7.77 8.55
N SER A 76 0.65 -7.68 7.33
CA SER A 76 1.87 -6.94 7.03
C SER A 76 1.82 -5.47 7.46
N CYS A 77 0.66 -4.82 7.34
CA CYS A 77 0.51 -3.43 7.78
C CYS A 77 0.80 -3.28 9.28
N PHE A 78 0.33 -4.22 10.10
CA PHE A 78 0.68 -4.28 11.52
C PHE A 78 2.15 -4.66 11.71
N ASN A 79 2.60 -5.73 11.08
CA ASN A 79 3.95 -6.29 11.27
C ASN A 79 5.07 -5.27 11.00
N VAL A 80 4.90 -4.45 9.94
CA VAL A 80 5.92 -3.45 9.55
C VAL A 80 5.71 -2.12 10.29
N THR A 81 4.48 -1.76 10.61
CA THR A 81 4.21 -0.50 11.33
C THR A 81 4.61 -0.59 12.81
N ARG A 82 4.40 -1.74 13.45
CA ARG A 82 4.68 -1.93 14.88
C ARG A 82 6.11 -1.61 15.28
N PRO A 83 7.16 -2.07 14.57
CA PRO A 83 8.54 -1.75 14.94
C PRO A 83 8.95 -0.28 14.71
N VAL A 84 8.27 0.47 13.84
CA VAL A 84 8.65 1.87 13.53
C VAL A 84 7.88 2.90 14.35
N ILE A 85 6.68 2.56 14.83
CA ILE A 85 5.76 3.54 15.40
C ILE A 85 6.29 4.22 16.67
N ASP A 86 6.98 3.50 17.54
CA ASP A 86 7.50 4.04 18.79
C ASP A 86 8.62 5.07 18.51
N GLY A 87 9.46 4.83 17.51
CA GLY A 87 10.46 5.78 17.04
C GLY A 87 9.83 7.07 16.49
N MET A 88 8.81 6.97 15.68
CA MET A 88 8.04 8.12 15.17
C MET A 88 7.38 8.90 16.32
N ARG A 89 6.76 8.22 17.30
CA ARG A 89 6.14 8.87 18.47
C ARG A 89 7.15 9.65 19.31
N ASN A 90 8.34 9.09 19.52
CA ASN A 90 9.40 9.74 20.30
C ASN A 90 9.92 10.99 19.58
N ARG A 91 10.05 10.97 18.25
CA ARG A 91 10.46 12.12 17.43
C ARG A 91 9.32 13.11 17.17
N LYS A 92 8.06 12.75 17.52
CA LYS A 92 6.85 13.54 17.25
C LYS A 92 6.65 13.88 15.79
N TRP A 93 7.01 12.97 14.91
CA TRP A 93 6.89 13.10 13.47
C TRP A 93 6.85 11.72 12.79
N GLY A 94 5.98 11.58 11.81
CA GLY A 94 5.89 10.38 10.98
C GLY A 94 4.82 10.47 9.90
N ARG A 95 5.00 9.70 8.83
CA ARG A 95 4.04 9.54 7.75
C ARG A 95 3.86 8.07 7.43
N ILE A 96 2.65 7.57 7.52
CA ILE A 96 2.33 6.17 7.25
C ILE A 96 1.26 6.12 6.16
N ILE A 97 1.56 5.43 5.06
CA ILE A 97 0.65 5.29 3.92
C ILE A 97 0.34 3.82 3.69
N GLN A 98 -0.93 3.49 3.62
CA GLN A 98 -1.40 2.18 3.22
C GLN A 98 -1.79 2.20 1.74
N ILE A 99 -1.25 1.31 0.91
CA ILE A 99 -1.68 1.15 -0.47
C ILE A 99 -2.80 0.10 -0.51
N ALA A 100 -4.03 0.58 -0.44
CA ALA A 100 -5.22 -0.25 -0.52
C ALA A 100 -5.60 -0.59 -1.98
N SER A 101 -6.86 -0.46 -2.34
CA SER A 101 -7.38 -0.70 -3.70
C SER A 101 -8.82 -0.23 -3.81
N ILE A 102 -9.24 0.15 -5.00
CA ILE A 102 -10.65 0.30 -5.37
C ILE A 102 -11.49 -0.93 -4.98
N ASN A 103 -10.90 -2.13 -5.06
CA ASN A 103 -11.60 -3.38 -4.74
C ASN A 103 -11.82 -3.56 -3.22
N GLY A 104 -11.09 -2.84 -2.37
CA GLY A 104 -11.40 -2.71 -0.95
C GLY A 104 -12.61 -1.81 -0.68
N GLN A 105 -12.98 -0.94 -1.63
CA GLN A 105 -14.12 -0.02 -1.52
C GLN A 105 -15.39 -0.60 -2.14
N LYS A 106 -15.33 -1.12 -3.37
CA LYS A 106 -16.50 -1.61 -4.12
C LYS A 106 -16.68 -3.13 -4.11
N GLY A 107 -15.66 -3.87 -3.63
CA GLY A 107 -15.59 -5.31 -3.84
C GLY A 107 -15.25 -5.69 -5.28
N GLN A 108 -14.95 -6.98 -5.50
CA GLN A 108 -14.71 -7.53 -6.83
C GLN A 108 -15.04 -9.02 -6.84
N TYR A 109 -15.76 -9.46 -7.88
CA TYR A 109 -16.08 -10.87 -8.07
C TYR A 109 -14.79 -11.73 -8.10
N GLY A 110 -14.77 -12.82 -7.34
CA GLY A 110 -13.60 -13.71 -7.24
C GLY A 110 -12.48 -13.21 -6.34
N GLN A 111 -12.64 -12.09 -5.63
CA GLN A 111 -11.63 -11.47 -4.78
C GLN A 111 -12.10 -11.24 -3.33
N ALA A 112 -12.86 -12.15 -2.76
CA ALA A 112 -13.36 -11.98 -1.39
C ALA A 112 -12.23 -11.79 -0.37
N ASN A 113 -11.13 -12.54 -0.47
CA ASN A 113 -9.92 -12.41 0.35
C ASN A 113 -9.20 -11.07 0.13
N TYR A 114 -8.99 -10.69 -1.12
CA TYR A 114 -8.31 -9.45 -1.49
C TYR A 114 -9.12 -8.22 -1.08
N ALA A 115 -10.40 -8.19 -1.41
CA ALA A 115 -11.31 -7.11 -1.03
C ALA A 115 -11.38 -6.94 0.49
N ALA A 116 -11.50 -8.05 1.25
CA ALA A 116 -11.49 -8.02 2.71
C ALA A 116 -10.17 -7.45 3.26
N SER A 117 -9.02 -7.90 2.73
CA SER A 117 -7.71 -7.39 3.15
C SER A 117 -7.55 -5.89 2.90
N LYS A 118 -7.95 -5.43 1.71
CA LYS A 118 -7.84 -4.01 1.33
C LYS A 118 -8.86 -3.11 2.04
N ALA A 119 -10.06 -3.62 2.33
CA ALA A 119 -11.03 -2.93 3.19
C ALA A 119 -10.55 -2.83 4.65
N GLY A 120 -9.92 -3.89 5.18
CA GLY A 120 -9.33 -3.89 6.52
C GLY A 120 -8.25 -2.82 6.72
N MET A 121 -7.50 -2.47 5.67
CA MET A 121 -6.52 -1.38 5.72
C MET A 121 -7.17 -0.02 6.05
N HIS A 122 -8.42 0.24 5.61
CA HIS A 122 -9.11 1.49 5.93
C HIS A 122 -9.42 1.57 7.43
N GLY A 123 -9.94 0.47 8.03
CA GLY A 123 -10.18 0.41 9.47
C GLY A 123 -8.90 0.58 10.28
N PHE A 124 -7.82 -0.09 9.87
CA PHE A 124 -6.50 0.05 10.49
C PHE A 124 -5.99 1.50 10.40
N THR A 125 -6.09 2.12 9.23
CA THR A 125 -5.71 3.53 9.02
C THR A 125 -6.45 4.48 9.95
N ILE A 126 -7.78 4.38 10.02
CA ILE A 126 -8.60 5.28 10.83
C ILE A 126 -8.27 5.15 12.31
N SER A 127 -8.14 3.93 12.82
CA SER A 127 -7.82 3.69 14.25
C SER A 127 -6.42 4.20 14.59
N LEU A 128 -5.42 3.84 13.78
CA LEU A 128 -4.04 4.25 14.02
C LEU A 128 -3.85 5.77 13.87
N ALA A 129 -4.59 6.42 12.96
CA ALA A 129 -4.60 7.87 12.82
C ALA A 129 -5.06 8.57 14.10
N GLN A 130 -6.15 8.09 14.72
CA GLN A 130 -6.66 8.64 15.99
C GLN A 130 -5.65 8.51 17.13
N GLU A 131 -4.99 7.35 17.23
CA GLU A 131 -3.98 7.09 18.27
C GLU A 131 -2.71 7.92 18.10
N SER A 132 -2.36 8.25 16.83
CA SER A 132 -1.05 8.78 16.45
C SER A 132 -1.03 10.30 16.22
N ALA A 133 -2.17 10.92 15.94
CA ALA A 133 -2.28 12.34 15.57
C ALA A 133 -1.62 13.29 16.58
N LYS A 134 -1.80 13.08 17.88
CA LYS A 134 -1.19 13.90 18.93
C LYS A 134 0.35 13.84 18.99
N PHE A 135 0.94 12.90 18.27
CA PHE A 135 2.39 12.74 18.14
C PHE A 135 2.93 13.27 16.81
N GLY A 136 2.15 14.06 16.07
CA GLY A 136 2.57 14.60 14.77
C GLY A 136 2.70 13.55 13.66
N ILE A 137 2.09 12.37 13.84
CA ILE A 137 2.11 11.28 12.87
C ILE A 137 0.78 11.30 12.12
N THR A 138 0.85 11.30 10.78
CA THR A 138 -0.33 11.10 9.93
C THR A 138 -0.37 9.70 9.37
N VAL A 139 -1.55 9.12 9.29
CA VAL A 139 -1.79 7.78 8.73
C VAL A 139 -2.91 7.89 7.71
N ASN A 140 -2.61 7.61 6.45
CA ASN A 140 -3.57 7.74 5.35
C ASN A 140 -3.54 6.53 4.42
N THR A 141 -4.57 6.40 3.62
CA THR A 141 -4.71 5.33 2.62
C THR A 141 -4.76 5.94 1.22
N VAL A 142 -4.09 5.31 0.28
CA VAL A 142 -4.26 5.51 -1.15
C VAL A 142 -4.96 4.27 -1.72
N SER A 143 -6.04 4.46 -2.48
CA SER A 143 -6.83 3.39 -3.09
C SER A 143 -6.76 3.48 -4.61
N PRO A 144 -5.77 2.84 -5.25
CA PRO A 144 -5.66 2.82 -6.70
C PRO A 144 -6.80 2.04 -7.36
N GLY A 145 -7.17 2.46 -8.57
CA GLY A 145 -7.90 1.65 -9.54
C GLY A 145 -6.97 0.69 -10.29
N TYR A 146 -7.28 0.44 -11.56
CA TYR A 146 -6.40 -0.34 -12.44
C TYR A 146 -5.26 0.52 -12.96
N VAL A 147 -4.04 0.14 -12.61
CA VAL A 147 -2.79 0.84 -12.95
C VAL A 147 -1.95 -0.04 -13.89
N ALA A 148 -1.29 0.55 -14.87
CA ALA A 148 -0.45 -0.11 -15.87
C ALA A 148 0.86 -0.67 -15.26
N THR A 149 0.73 -1.53 -14.25
CA THR A 149 1.84 -2.28 -13.65
C THR A 149 2.18 -3.51 -14.48
N GLU A 150 3.37 -4.10 -14.28
CA GLU A 150 3.75 -5.36 -14.94
C GLU A 150 2.67 -6.45 -14.78
N MET A 151 2.03 -6.53 -13.62
CA MET A 151 0.95 -7.50 -13.34
C MET A 151 -0.26 -7.26 -14.25
N VAL A 152 -0.70 -6.02 -14.41
CA VAL A 152 -1.86 -5.67 -15.26
C VAL A 152 -1.47 -5.76 -16.73
N MET A 153 -0.25 -5.37 -17.08
CA MET A 153 0.24 -5.46 -18.47
C MET A 153 0.45 -6.90 -18.95
N ALA A 154 0.58 -7.87 -18.06
CA ALA A 154 0.60 -9.30 -18.39
C ALA A 154 -0.79 -9.87 -18.76
N VAL A 155 -1.87 -9.13 -18.48
CA VAL A 155 -3.24 -9.52 -18.88
C VAL A 155 -3.40 -9.29 -20.40
N PRO A 156 -4.12 -10.18 -21.13
CA PRO A 156 -4.38 -10.02 -22.57
C PRO A 156 -4.94 -8.64 -22.93
N GLU A 157 -4.53 -8.10 -24.06
CA GLU A 157 -4.83 -6.73 -24.47
C GLU A 157 -6.34 -6.47 -24.62
N ASP A 158 -7.08 -7.43 -25.15
CA ASP A 158 -8.54 -7.33 -25.28
C ASP A 158 -9.25 -7.22 -23.93
N VAL A 159 -8.72 -7.88 -22.89
CA VAL A 159 -9.22 -7.79 -21.52
C VAL A 159 -8.84 -6.44 -20.90
N ARG A 160 -7.60 -5.98 -21.12
CA ARG A 160 -7.18 -4.65 -20.65
C ARG A 160 -8.02 -3.52 -21.27
N ASN A 161 -8.32 -3.63 -22.57
CA ASN A 161 -9.17 -2.66 -23.29
C ASN A 161 -10.60 -2.64 -22.71
N LYS A 162 -11.16 -3.81 -22.36
CA LYS A 162 -12.46 -3.89 -21.67
C LYS A 162 -12.43 -3.25 -20.29
N ILE A 163 -11.33 -3.40 -19.55
CA ILE A 163 -11.14 -2.74 -18.25
C ILE A 163 -11.04 -1.22 -18.45
N ALA A 164 -10.21 -0.76 -19.38
CA ALA A 164 -10.02 0.66 -19.67
C ALA A 164 -11.33 1.34 -20.09
N ALA A 165 -12.16 0.66 -20.88
CA ALA A 165 -13.48 1.16 -21.30
C ALA A 165 -14.49 1.35 -20.13
N GLN A 166 -14.26 0.70 -18.99
CA GLN A 166 -15.08 0.87 -17.77
C GLN A 166 -14.60 2.02 -16.88
N ILE A 167 -13.45 2.60 -17.17
CA ILE A 167 -12.90 3.73 -16.43
C ILE A 167 -13.35 5.03 -17.10
N PRO A 168 -14.04 5.94 -16.43
CA PRO A 168 -14.51 7.20 -17.03
C PRO A 168 -13.44 8.02 -17.74
N VAL A 169 -12.20 8.03 -17.23
CA VAL A 169 -11.05 8.68 -17.88
C VAL A 169 -10.61 7.96 -19.17
N GLY A 170 -11.08 6.73 -19.44
CA GLY A 170 -10.86 6.00 -20.68
C GLY A 170 -9.53 5.29 -20.82
N ARG A 171 -8.71 5.22 -19.74
CA ARG A 171 -7.42 4.54 -19.73
C ARG A 171 -7.10 3.93 -18.38
N LEU A 172 -6.10 3.07 -18.32
CA LEU A 172 -5.45 2.67 -17.07
C LEU A 172 -4.72 3.88 -16.44
N GLY A 173 -4.60 3.88 -15.13
CA GLY A 173 -3.71 4.81 -14.44
C GLY A 173 -2.24 4.44 -14.66
N GLU A 174 -1.34 5.40 -14.49
CA GLU A 174 0.10 5.17 -14.53
C GLU A 174 0.68 5.06 -13.11
N PRO A 175 1.76 4.28 -12.89
CA PRO A 175 2.41 4.18 -11.58
C PRO A 175 2.78 5.53 -10.98
N ASP A 176 3.21 6.49 -11.80
CA ASP A 176 3.60 7.82 -11.36
C ASP A 176 2.40 8.63 -10.81
N GLU A 177 1.18 8.39 -11.29
CA GLU A 177 -0.02 9.03 -10.75
C GLU A 177 -0.31 8.56 -9.31
N ILE A 178 -0.01 7.29 -9.01
CA ILE A 178 -0.11 6.76 -7.65
C ILE A 178 1.03 7.29 -6.78
N ALA A 179 2.24 7.35 -7.31
CA ALA A 179 3.40 7.90 -6.61
C ALA A 179 3.18 9.38 -6.24
N TYR A 180 2.55 10.17 -7.12
CA TYR A 180 2.16 11.54 -6.85
C TYR A 180 1.20 11.67 -5.67
N ALA A 181 0.19 10.80 -5.58
CA ALA A 181 -0.74 10.78 -4.44
C ALA A 181 -0.04 10.42 -3.12
N VAL A 182 0.93 9.49 -3.17
CA VAL A 182 1.77 9.16 -2.00
C VAL A 182 2.62 10.36 -1.61
N ALA A 183 3.29 11.01 -2.59
CA ALA A 183 4.12 12.20 -2.35
C ALA A 183 3.31 13.35 -1.74
N PHE A 184 2.05 13.54 -2.17
CA PHE A 184 1.14 14.51 -1.57
C PHE A 184 0.93 14.25 -0.06
N PHE A 185 0.62 13.02 0.33
CA PHE A 185 0.36 12.70 1.75
C PHE A 185 1.60 12.75 2.65
N VAL A 186 2.80 12.52 2.10
CA VAL A 186 4.03 12.57 2.90
C VAL A 186 4.62 13.98 3.00
N ASN A 187 4.10 14.93 2.24
CA ASN A 187 4.51 16.33 2.30
C ASN A 187 4.21 16.95 3.67
N GLU A 188 5.08 17.84 4.14
CA GLU A 188 4.90 18.55 5.42
C GLU A 188 3.60 19.35 5.46
N GLU A 189 3.18 19.92 4.34
CA GLU A 189 1.95 20.69 4.22
C GLU A 189 0.67 19.85 4.37
N ALA A 190 0.78 18.54 4.21
CA ALA A 190 -0.33 17.60 4.44
C ALA A 190 -0.51 17.20 5.91
N ARG A 191 0.20 17.85 6.86
CA ARG A 191 0.19 17.48 8.29
C ARG A 191 -1.18 17.54 8.98
N TRP A 192 -2.17 18.18 8.37
CA TRP A 192 -3.55 18.23 8.86
C TRP A 192 -4.46 17.13 8.27
N ILE A 193 -3.91 16.30 7.38
CA ILE A 193 -4.65 15.22 6.72
C ILE A 193 -4.23 13.90 7.34
N THR A 194 -5.13 13.29 8.12
CA THR A 194 -4.91 11.97 8.73
C THR A 194 -6.21 11.18 8.79
N GLY A 195 -6.16 9.87 8.69
CA GLY A 195 -7.33 8.98 8.62
C GLY A 195 -8.06 9.05 7.27
N ALA A 196 -7.52 9.74 6.28
CA ALA A 196 -8.13 9.90 4.97
C ALA A 196 -7.86 8.70 4.05
N ASN A 197 -8.79 8.49 3.11
CA ASN A 197 -8.60 7.61 1.97
C ASN A 197 -8.70 8.41 0.67
N LEU A 198 -7.64 8.40 -0.13
CA LEU A 198 -7.61 9.04 -1.44
C LEU A 198 -7.79 7.99 -2.54
N SER A 199 -8.93 8.04 -3.21
CA SER A 199 -9.23 7.15 -4.34
C SER A 199 -8.60 7.70 -5.62
N ILE A 200 -7.70 6.93 -6.25
CA ILE A 200 -7.00 7.26 -7.50
C ILE A 200 -7.39 6.20 -8.53
N ASN A 201 -8.54 6.37 -9.18
CA ASN A 201 -9.14 5.31 -9.99
C ASN A 201 -9.78 5.80 -11.32
N GLY A 202 -9.50 7.02 -11.73
CA GLY A 202 -10.04 7.58 -12.98
C GLY A 202 -11.57 7.69 -13.01
N GLY A 203 -12.20 7.77 -11.84
CA GLY A 203 -13.67 7.84 -11.70
C GLY A 203 -14.38 6.48 -11.74
N GLN A 204 -13.66 5.36 -11.78
CA GLN A 204 -14.27 4.02 -11.83
C GLN A 204 -15.08 3.70 -10.56
N TYR A 205 -14.77 4.32 -9.45
CA TYR A 205 -15.54 4.30 -8.21
C TYR A 205 -15.53 5.70 -7.58
N MET A 206 -16.71 6.21 -7.29
CA MET A 206 -16.94 7.49 -6.62
C MET A 206 -17.77 7.18 -5.37
N GLY A 207 -17.10 7.05 -4.23
CA GLY A 207 -17.74 6.85 -2.91
C GLY A 207 -17.58 8.09 -2.04
N TRP A 208 -18.53 8.28 -1.15
CA TRP A 208 -18.53 9.33 -0.12
C TRP A 208 -17.73 8.86 1.09
#